data_eda504df7f0c79d777e013057b6000db
#
_entry.id   eda504df7f0c79d777e013057b6000db
#
_cell.length_a   1.000
_cell.length_b   1.000
_cell.length_c   1.000
_cell.angle_alpha   90.00
_cell.angle_beta   90.00
_cell.angle_gamma   90.00
#
_symmetry.space_group_name_H-M   'P 1'
#
loop_
_entity.id
_entity.type
_entity.pdbx_description
1 polymer ?
#
loop_
_entity_poly.entity_id
_entity_poly.type
_entity_poly.pdbx_seq_one_letter_code
_entity_poly.pdbx_strand_id
1 'polypeptide(L)'
;NTTLNNEIVIKNPAKETLLTPRFYTTDFKEMSEIDISSNIDEIKAILDEFRDDFNQQHFIRDKEFIVNWQFFDEKTKSLFIEFLERSCTAEFSGFLLYKELSRNLKNTNPLLAEGFSFMARDEARHAGFLNKAMSDFNLSLDLGFLTKNRKYTFFSPKFILYATYLSEKIGYWRYITIYRYLEKNPEFRIYPIFRFFESWCQDENRHGDFFAAILKSQPFLLKGWKSKLWCRFFLLSVFITMYLNDSQRKDFYKSIGLDARKFDIHVIKKTNQSSARLFPVILDVENPLFFQYLESCSRENLELLKIENEDINLFQKIIKKSLKIFFILNNVLKLFFLEPVNTEKDWEVIF
;
A
#
# COMPACT_ATOMS: atom_id res chain seq x y z
N ASN A 1 -38.89 10.48 -20.96
CA ASN A 1 -38.34 10.32 -19.57
C ASN A 1 -38.20 8.84 -19.23
N THR A 2 -37.27 8.17 -19.85
CA THR A 2 -36.80 6.83 -19.41
C THR A 2 -35.60 7.05 -18.53
N THR A 3 -35.84 7.14 -17.23
CA THR A 3 -34.79 6.87 -16.21
C THR A 3 -34.39 5.43 -16.44
N LEU A 4 -33.27 5.23 -17.11
CA LEU A 4 -32.54 3.96 -17.07
C LEU A 4 -32.11 3.79 -15.62
N ASN A 5 -32.87 3.01 -14.85
CA ASN A 5 -32.42 2.45 -13.60
C ASN A 5 -31.27 1.50 -13.95
N ASN A 6 -30.05 2.03 -14.02
CA ASN A 6 -28.88 1.21 -14.11
C ASN A 6 -28.72 0.49 -12.75
N GLU A 7 -29.13 -0.75 -12.73
CA GLU A 7 -29.03 -1.58 -11.56
C GLU A 7 -27.55 -1.80 -11.19
N ILE A 8 -27.19 -1.54 -9.92
CA ILE A 8 -25.82 -1.76 -9.43
C ILE A 8 -25.58 -3.26 -9.30
N VAL A 9 -24.57 -3.76 -10.00
CA VAL A 9 -24.17 -5.16 -9.96
C VAL A 9 -23.08 -5.36 -8.90
N ILE A 10 -23.28 -6.33 -8.02
CA ILE A 10 -22.27 -6.71 -7.03
C ILE A 10 -21.18 -7.49 -7.74
N LYS A 11 -19.94 -6.98 -7.67
CA LYS A 11 -18.77 -7.57 -8.28
C LYS A 11 -18.00 -8.40 -7.25
N ASN A 12 -17.75 -9.66 -7.56
CA ASN A 12 -16.78 -10.44 -6.81
C ASN A 12 -15.38 -9.90 -7.07
N PRO A 13 -14.52 -9.85 -6.03
CA PRO A 13 -13.14 -9.40 -6.20
C PRO A 13 -12.38 -10.27 -7.21
N ALA A 14 -11.38 -9.69 -7.83
CA ALA A 14 -10.43 -10.41 -8.66
C ALA A 14 -9.76 -11.55 -7.87
N LYS A 15 -9.38 -12.60 -8.58
CA LYS A 15 -8.71 -13.76 -7.99
C LYS A 15 -7.44 -13.35 -7.27
N GLU A 16 -7.21 -13.93 -6.09
CA GLU A 16 -6.02 -13.70 -5.28
C GLU A 16 -4.76 -14.23 -5.98
N THR A 17 -3.70 -13.39 -5.99
CA THR A 17 -2.36 -13.73 -6.47
C THR A 17 -1.33 -13.32 -5.42
N LEU A 18 -0.07 -13.63 -5.64
CA LEU A 18 1.02 -13.18 -4.76
C LEU A 18 1.16 -11.65 -4.70
N LEU A 19 0.67 -10.94 -5.71
CA LEU A 19 0.78 -9.49 -5.82
C LEU A 19 -0.50 -8.74 -5.46
N THR A 20 -1.60 -9.42 -5.18
CA THR A 20 -2.84 -8.76 -4.71
C THR A 20 -2.67 -8.26 -3.28
N PRO A 21 -3.43 -7.24 -2.85
CA PRO A 21 -3.38 -6.78 -1.47
C PRO A 21 -3.58 -7.91 -0.48
N ARG A 22 -2.68 -8.01 0.50
CA ARG A 22 -2.69 -9.07 1.51
C ARG A 22 -3.55 -8.69 2.69
N PHE A 23 -4.19 -9.69 3.28
CA PHE A 23 -4.92 -9.60 4.54
C PHE A 23 -4.03 -10.20 5.63
N TYR A 24 -3.86 -9.49 6.73
CA TYR A 24 -2.92 -9.86 7.79
C TYR A 24 -3.61 -10.27 9.07
N THR A 25 -3.00 -11.19 9.77
CA THR A 25 -3.28 -11.49 11.18
C THR A 25 -1.96 -11.54 11.94
N THR A 26 -2.02 -11.47 13.27
CA THR A 26 -0.84 -11.44 14.12
C THR A 26 -1.10 -12.15 15.45
N ASP A 27 -0.08 -12.25 16.28
CA ASP A 27 -0.21 -12.61 17.69
C ASP A 27 -0.68 -11.39 18.48
N PHE A 28 -1.98 -11.30 18.71
CA PHE A 28 -2.60 -10.15 19.39
C PHE A 28 -2.19 -10.06 20.87
N LYS A 29 -1.89 -11.18 21.51
CA LYS A 29 -1.38 -11.18 22.89
C LYS A 29 0.00 -10.55 22.97
N GLU A 30 0.91 -10.97 22.10
CA GLU A 30 2.26 -10.39 22.02
C GLU A 30 2.19 -8.90 21.65
N MET A 31 1.32 -8.52 20.70
CA MET A 31 1.11 -7.11 20.34
C MET A 31 0.62 -6.29 21.54
N SER A 32 -0.24 -6.83 22.37
CA SER A 32 -0.78 -6.15 23.56
C SER A 32 0.27 -5.92 24.65
N GLU A 33 1.34 -6.72 24.67
CA GLU A 33 2.42 -6.67 25.65
C GLU A 33 3.54 -5.67 25.27
N ILE A 34 3.43 -4.99 24.13
CA ILE A 34 4.40 -3.98 23.71
C ILE A 34 4.42 -2.83 24.72
N ASP A 35 5.58 -2.53 25.27
CA ASP A 35 5.80 -1.41 26.17
C ASP A 35 6.13 -0.14 25.38
N ILE A 36 5.18 0.80 25.35
CA ILE A 36 5.31 2.08 24.65
C ILE A 36 5.78 3.22 25.55
N SER A 37 6.09 2.96 26.82
CA SER A 37 6.38 3.99 27.82
C SER A 37 7.56 4.88 27.46
N SER A 38 8.57 4.36 26.76
CA SER A 38 9.77 5.13 26.36
C SER A 38 9.50 6.19 25.30
N ASN A 39 8.37 6.12 24.58
CA ASN A 39 7.97 7.10 23.56
C ASN A 39 6.50 7.53 23.69
N ILE A 40 5.98 7.48 24.89
CA ILE A 40 4.56 7.71 25.16
C ILE A 40 4.12 9.12 24.78
N ASP A 41 4.96 10.13 24.93
CA ASP A 41 4.60 11.53 24.64
C ASP A 41 4.36 11.74 23.15
N GLU A 42 5.19 11.18 22.27
CA GLU A 42 4.97 11.24 20.83
C GLU A 42 3.69 10.48 20.42
N ILE A 43 3.47 9.30 21.01
CA ILE A 43 2.25 8.51 20.76
C ILE A 43 1.00 9.30 21.18
N LYS A 44 1.00 9.94 22.36
CA LYS A 44 -0.11 10.76 22.81
C LYS A 44 -0.35 11.98 21.92
N ALA A 45 0.72 12.61 21.43
CA ALA A 45 0.60 13.74 20.50
C ALA A 45 -0.08 13.33 19.19
N ILE A 46 0.28 12.18 18.66
CA ILE A 46 -0.36 11.64 17.43
C ILE A 46 -1.82 11.26 17.71
N LEU A 47 -2.11 10.70 18.87
CA LEU A 47 -3.50 10.42 19.27
C LEU A 47 -4.34 11.69 19.33
N ASP A 48 -3.80 12.80 19.80
CA ASP A 48 -4.49 14.09 19.80
C ASP A 48 -4.79 14.56 18.37
N GLU A 49 -3.87 14.39 17.44
CA GLU A 49 -4.12 14.67 16.02
C GLU A 49 -5.25 13.80 15.45
N PHE A 50 -5.29 12.51 15.79
CA PHE A 50 -6.38 11.63 15.38
C PHE A 50 -7.74 12.07 15.94
N ARG A 51 -7.78 12.55 17.18
CA ARG A 51 -9.03 13.03 17.82
C ARG A 51 -9.59 14.28 17.16
N ASP A 52 -8.72 15.16 16.66
CA ASP A 52 -9.14 16.37 15.94
C ASP A 52 -9.83 16.04 14.62
N ASP A 53 -9.52 14.89 14.04
CA ASP A 53 -10.18 14.36 12.84
C ASP A 53 -10.32 15.38 11.71
N PHE A 54 -9.21 15.95 11.27
CA PHE A 54 -9.14 17.01 10.25
C PHE A 54 -9.83 16.64 8.94
N ASN A 55 -9.96 15.34 8.62
CA ASN A 55 -10.52 14.85 7.36
C ASN A 55 -11.99 14.40 7.50
N GLN A 56 -12.67 14.71 8.60
CA GLN A 56 -14.06 14.27 8.83
C GLN A 56 -15.01 14.64 7.68
N GLN A 57 -14.82 15.81 7.06
CA GLN A 57 -15.67 16.32 5.99
C GLN A 57 -15.08 16.16 4.59
N HIS A 58 -13.89 15.59 4.44
CA HIS A 58 -13.18 15.61 3.16
C HIS A 58 -13.65 14.53 2.17
N PHE A 59 -14.13 13.39 2.65
CA PHE A 59 -14.51 12.26 1.79
C PHE A 59 -16.00 12.30 1.45
N ILE A 60 -16.49 13.46 1.01
CA ILE A 60 -17.89 13.68 0.62
C ILE A 60 -17.93 13.88 -0.90
N ARG A 61 -18.74 13.07 -1.57
CA ARG A 61 -18.98 13.18 -2.99
C ARG A 61 -19.74 14.48 -3.30
N ASP A 62 -19.33 15.18 -4.32
CA ASP A 62 -19.95 16.43 -4.78
C ASP A 62 -20.47 16.33 -6.21
N LYS A 63 -20.88 17.47 -6.76
CA LYS A 63 -21.46 17.56 -8.11
C LYS A 63 -20.53 17.07 -9.23
N GLU A 64 -19.22 17.06 -9.03
CA GLU A 64 -18.28 16.56 -10.04
C GLU A 64 -18.45 15.06 -10.30
N PHE A 65 -18.98 14.29 -9.32
CA PHE A 65 -19.32 12.89 -9.51
C PHE A 65 -20.67 12.67 -10.20
N ILE A 66 -21.52 13.70 -10.29
CA ILE A 66 -22.86 13.62 -10.88
C ILE A 66 -22.76 13.88 -12.38
N VAL A 67 -22.13 12.98 -13.09
CA VAL A 67 -21.93 13.00 -14.55
C VAL A 67 -22.22 11.60 -15.08
N ASN A 68 -22.58 11.51 -16.34
CA ASN A 68 -22.72 10.21 -16.99
C ASN A 68 -21.34 9.69 -17.41
N TRP A 69 -20.78 8.79 -16.62
CA TRP A 69 -19.46 8.18 -16.86
C TRP A 69 -19.44 7.19 -18.02
N GLN A 70 -20.58 6.99 -18.71
CA GLN A 70 -20.67 6.16 -19.90
C GLN A 70 -19.93 6.74 -21.11
N PHE A 71 -19.46 7.99 -21.04
CA PHE A 71 -18.61 8.56 -22.10
C PHE A 71 -17.18 8.02 -22.09
N PHE A 72 -16.73 7.38 -21.00
CA PHE A 72 -15.48 6.65 -21.01
C PHE A 72 -15.57 5.50 -22.01
N ASP A 73 -14.51 5.34 -22.83
CA ASP A 73 -14.43 4.16 -23.66
C ASP A 73 -14.28 2.89 -22.80
N GLU A 74 -14.56 1.73 -23.38
CA GLU A 74 -14.53 0.46 -22.63
C GLU A 74 -13.16 0.16 -22.02
N LYS A 75 -12.08 0.55 -22.70
CA LYS A 75 -10.72 0.36 -22.20
C LYS A 75 -10.46 1.22 -20.96
N THR A 76 -10.74 2.52 -21.03
CA THR A 76 -10.56 3.44 -19.90
C THR A 76 -11.44 3.05 -18.73
N LYS A 77 -12.70 2.69 -18.98
CA LYS A 77 -13.62 2.21 -17.96
C LYS A 77 -13.06 0.98 -17.23
N SER A 78 -12.55 0.00 -17.97
CA SER A 78 -11.95 -1.21 -17.41
C SER A 78 -10.73 -0.91 -16.55
N LEU A 79 -9.87 0.00 -16.98
CA LEU A 79 -8.69 0.44 -16.23
C LEU A 79 -9.08 1.10 -14.89
N PHE A 80 -10.11 1.96 -14.90
CA PHE A 80 -10.58 2.62 -13.68
C PHE A 80 -11.29 1.65 -12.73
N ILE A 81 -12.07 0.72 -13.23
CA ILE A 81 -12.71 -0.31 -12.41
C ILE A 81 -11.64 -1.14 -11.69
N GLU A 82 -10.60 -1.57 -12.40
CA GLU A 82 -9.49 -2.33 -11.80
C GLU A 82 -8.77 -1.50 -10.74
N PHE A 83 -8.47 -0.23 -11.03
CA PHE A 83 -7.83 0.67 -10.08
C PHE A 83 -8.66 0.85 -8.81
N LEU A 84 -9.95 1.12 -8.94
CA LEU A 84 -10.86 1.30 -7.79
C LEU A 84 -11.00 0.02 -6.97
N GLU A 85 -11.13 -1.13 -7.62
CA GLU A 85 -11.23 -2.43 -6.95
C GLU A 85 -9.98 -2.74 -6.14
N ARG A 86 -8.80 -2.60 -6.72
CA ARG A 86 -7.53 -2.90 -6.05
C ARG A 86 -7.27 -1.95 -4.89
N SER A 87 -7.51 -0.67 -5.09
CA SER A 87 -7.36 0.35 -4.06
C SER A 87 -8.34 0.10 -2.91
N CYS A 88 -9.60 -0.20 -3.22
CA CYS A 88 -10.61 -0.54 -2.22
C CYS A 88 -10.23 -1.79 -1.42
N THR A 89 -9.74 -2.83 -2.08
CA THR A 89 -9.29 -4.06 -1.41
C THR A 89 -8.12 -3.79 -0.47
N ALA A 90 -7.15 -2.97 -0.88
CA ALA A 90 -6.01 -2.60 -0.04
C ALA A 90 -6.45 -1.82 1.21
N GLU A 91 -7.29 -0.80 1.03
CA GLU A 91 -7.81 0.02 2.14
C GLU A 91 -8.66 -0.83 3.10
N PHE A 92 -9.49 -1.71 2.55
CA PHE A 92 -10.32 -2.60 3.35
C PHE A 92 -9.49 -3.62 4.14
N SER A 93 -8.40 -4.12 3.58
CA SER A 93 -7.44 -4.96 4.28
C SER A 93 -6.86 -4.24 5.50
N GLY A 94 -6.45 -2.99 5.34
CA GLY A 94 -5.99 -2.14 6.44
C GLY A 94 -7.06 -1.94 7.50
N PHE A 95 -8.29 -1.65 7.08
CA PHE A 95 -9.42 -1.51 7.99
C PHE A 95 -9.61 -2.74 8.88
N LEU A 96 -9.60 -3.94 8.30
CA LEU A 96 -9.78 -5.18 9.05
C LEU A 96 -8.66 -5.41 10.07
N LEU A 97 -7.40 -5.18 9.67
CA LEU A 97 -6.26 -5.34 10.57
C LEU A 97 -6.35 -4.37 11.76
N TYR A 98 -6.58 -3.09 11.50
CA TYR A 98 -6.64 -2.07 12.56
C TYR A 98 -7.83 -2.27 13.48
N LYS A 99 -8.97 -2.67 12.95
CA LYS A 99 -10.15 -3.03 13.74
C LYS A 99 -9.87 -4.18 14.71
N GLU A 100 -9.22 -5.24 14.22
CA GLU A 100 -8.87 -6.40 15.05
C GLU A 100 -7.82 -6.04 16.10
N LEU A 101 -6.82 -5.24 15.76
CA LEU A 101 -5.83 -4.73 16.70
C LEU A 101 -6.51 -3.89 17.81
N SER A 102 -7.37 -2.97 17.43
CA SER A 102 -8.10 -2.13 18.40
C SER A 102 -8.92 -2.99 19.34
N ARG A 103 -9.68 -3.94 18.82
CA ARG A 103 -10.54 -4.81 19.62
C ARG A 103 -9.75 -5.68 20.60
N ASN A 104 -8.64 -6.26 20.17
CA ASN A 104 -7.87 -7.18 20.99
C ASN A 104 -6.94 -6.49 22.02
N LEU A 105 -6.56 -5.23 21.78
CA LEU A 105 -5.65 -4.50 22.66
C LEU A 105 -6.38 -3.60 23.68
N LYS A 106 -7.68 -3.46 23.57
CA LYS A 106 -8.48 -2.50 24.34
C LYS A 106 -8.27 -2.58 25.86
N ASN A 107 -8.18 -3.77 26.42
CA ASN A 107 -8.09 -3.98 27.87
C ASN A 107 -6.65 -4.02 28.38
N THR A 108 -5.66 -4.22 27.51
CA THR A 108 -4.24 -4.43 27.89
C THR A 108 -3.35 -3.28 27.47
N ASN A 109 -3.63 -2.63 26.35
CA ASN A 109 -2.86 -1.52 25.82
C ASN A 109 -3.79 -0.46 25.22
N PRO A 110 -4.49 0.29 26.07
CA PRO A 110 -5.59 1.16 25.63
C PRO A 110 -5.15 2.29 24.69
N LEU A 111 -3.94 2.83 24.83
CA LEU A 111 -3.46 3.89 23.93
C LEU A 111 -3.22 3.35 22.51
N LEU A 112 -2.63 2.18 22.38
CA LEU A 112 -2.49 1.55 21.07
C LEU A 112 -3.85 1.18 20.48
N ALA A 113 -4.75 0.63 21.30
CA ALA A 113 -6.10 0.28 20.86
C ALA A 113 -6.87 1.51 20.34
N GLU A 114 -6.74 2.64 21.01
CA GLU A 114 -7.35 3.90 20.58
C GLU A 114 -6.79 4.36 19.23
N GLY A 115 -5.47 4.35 19.07
CA GLY A 115 -4.82 4.71 17.81
C GLY A 115 -5.28 3.82 16.66
N PHE A 116 -5.30 2.51 16.85
CA PHE A 116 -5.79 1.58 15.83
C PHE A 116 -7.27 1.75 15.51
N SER A 117 -8.08 2.14 16.51
CA SER A 117 -9.49 2.50 16.29
C SER A 117 -9.64 3.70 15.35
N PHE A 118 -8.84 4.73 15.53
CA PHE A 118 -8.82 5.89 14.63
C PHE A 118 -8.32 5.55 13.24
N MET A 119 -7.30 4.70 13.14
CA MET A 119 -6.79 4.24 11.85
C MET A 119 -7.84 3.40 11.11
N ALA A 120 -8.55 2.53 11.81
CA ALA A 120 -9.67 1.77 11.25
C ALA A 120 -10.78 2.71 10.74
N ARG A 121 -11.10 3.76 11.47
CA ARG A 121 -12.04 4.81 11.03
C ARG A 121 -11.61 5.43 9.70
N ASP A 122 -10.35 5.82 9.57
CA ASP A 122 -9.82 6.44 8.36
C ASP A 122 -9.85 5.48 7.17
N GLU A 123 -9.41 4.24 7.38
CA GLU A 123 -9.42 3.20 6.34
C GLU A 123 -10.85 2.83 5.89
N ALA A 124 -11.82 2.85 6.81
CA ALA A 124 -13.23 2.64 6.47
C ALA A 124 -13.75 3.76 5.55
N ARG A 125 -13.37 5.02 5.82
CA ARG A 125 -13.72 6.14 4.93
C ARG A 125 -13.11 5.99 3.54
N HIS A 126 -11.83 5.62 3.48
CA HIS A 126 -11.11 5.41 2.21
C HIS A 126 -11.75 4.27 1.41
N ALA A 127 -11.92 3.12 2.02
CA ALA A 127 -12.51 1.95 1.36
C ALA A 127 -13.96 2.22 0.91
N GLY A 128 -14.76 2.82 1.78
CA GLY A 128 -16.14 3.19 1.45
C GLY A 128 -16.24 4.19 0.32
N PHE A 129 -15.37 5.18 0.30
CA PHE A 129 -15.31 6.18 -0.78
C PHE A 129 -14.94 5.55 -2.12
N LEU A 130 -13.96 4.64 -2.13
CA LEU A 130 -13.56 3.90 -3.33
C LEU A 130 -14.66 2.95 -3.81
N ASN A 131 -15.30 2.23 -2.91
CA ASN A 131 -16.40 1.33 -3.28
C ASN A 131 -17.61 2.12 -3.81
N LYS A 132 -17.91 3.27 -3.23
CA LYS A 132 -18.95 4.17 -3.74
C LYS A 132 -18.60 4.71 -5.12
N ALA A 133 -17.32 4.99 -5.40
CA ALA A 133 -16.85 5.40 -6.73
C ALA A 133 -17.12 4.31 -7.79
N MET A 134 -17.05 3.02 -7.43
CA MET A 134 -17.41 1.95 -8.35
C MET A 134 -18.86 2.03 -8.82
N SER A 135 -19.76 2.64 -8.04
CA SER A 135 -21.15 2.86 -8.44
C SER A 135 -21.31 3.76 -9.66
N ASP A 136 -20.32 4.62 -9.95
CA ASP A 136 -20.29 5.44 -11.17
C ASP A 136 -20.18 4.55 -12.43
N PHE A 137 -19.70 3.35 -12.28
CA PHE A 137 -19.61 2.32 -13.33
C PHE A 137 -20.62 1.20 -13.11
N ASN A 138 -21.67 1.43 -12.30
CA ASN A 138 -22.74 0.49 -11.99
C ASN A 138 -22.27 -0.79 -11.29
N LEU A 139 -21.20 -0.68 -10.49
CA LEU A 139 -20.61 -1.79 -9.75
C LEU A 139 -20.52 -1.48 -8.25
N SER A 140 -20.49 -2.53 -7.45
CA SER A 140 -20.16 -2.50 -6.03
C SER A 140 -19.33 -3.75 -5.69
N LEU A 141 -18.20 -3.54 -5.00
CA LEU A 141 -17.35 -4.66 -4.59
C LEU A 141 -17.95 -5.38 -3.37
N ASP A 142 -17.97 -6.72 -3.42
CA ASP A 142 -18.43 -7.52 -2.31
C ASP A 142 -17.37 -7.63 -1.21
N LEU A 143 -17.43 -6.71 -0.23
CA LEU A 143 -16.51 -6.68 0.90
C LEU A 143 -16.73 -7.87 1.86
N GLY A 144 -17.95 -8.39 1.97
CA GLY A 144 -18.24 -9.59 2.75
C GLY A 144 -17.54 -10.81 2.19
N PHE A 145 -17.52 -10.94 0.87
CA PHE A 145 -16.78 -12.00 0.19
C PHE A 145 -15.26 -11.92 0.49
N LEU A 146 -14.69 -10.72 0.43
CA LEU A 146 -13.26 -10.50 0.77
C LEU A 146 -12.96 -10.95 2.20
N THR A 147 -13.79 -10.58 3.16
CA THR A 147 -13.59 -10.93 4.56
C THR A 147 -13.56 -12.46 4.80
N LYS A 148 -14.42 -13.18 4.10
CA LYS A 148 -14.59 -14.63 4.29
C LYS A 148 -13.64 -15.50 3.46
N ASN A 149 -13.23 -15.02 2.28
CA ASN A 149 -12.58 -15.87 1.27
C ASN A 149 -11.12 -15.53 1.02
N ARG A 150 -10.62 -14.37 1.49
CA ARG A 150 -9.19 -14.04 1.41
C ARG A 150 -8.39 -14.85 2.42
N LYS A 151 -7.21 -15.30 2.01
CA LYS A 151 -6.24 -15.93 2.89
C LYS A 151 -5.59 -14.87 3.77
N TYR A 152 -5.61 -15.09 5.09
CA TYR A 152 -4.91 -14.23 6.04
C TYR A 152 -3.47 -14.70 6.20
N THR A 153 -2.52 -13.77 6.06
CA THR A 153 -1.10 -14.01 6.28
C THR A 153 -0.74 -13.65 7.72
N PHE A 154 -0.15 -14.60 8.44
CA PHE A 154 0.35 -14.34 9.79
C PHE A 154 1.69 -13.64 9.73
N PHE A 155 1.81 -12.49 10.40
CA PHE A 155 3.06 -11.82 10.70
C PHE A 155 3.17 -11.61 12.20
N SER A 156 4.36 -11.89 12.78
CA SER A 156 4.63 -11.52 14.16
C SER A 156 4.50 -10.00 14.35
N PRO A 157 4.26 -9.52 15.60
CA PRO A 157 4.07 -8.08 15.83
C PRO A 157 5.18 -7.20 15.27
N LYS A 158 6.46 -7.59 15.43
CA LYS A 158 7.58 -6.81 14.86
C LYS A 158 7.50 -6.68 13.35
N PHE A 159 7.05 -7.71 12.64
CA PHE A 159 6.91 -7.69 11.19
C PHE A 159 5.71 -6.86 10.74
N ILE A 160 4.61 -6.92 11.50
CA ILE A 160 3.48 -6.00 11.30
C ILE A 160 3.94 -4.55 11.39
N LEU A 161 4.75 -4.22 12.38
CA LEU A 161 5.24 -2.85 12.57
C LEU A 161 6.09 -2.37 11.39
N TYR A 162 7.05 -3.17 10.93
CA TYR A 162 7.87 -2.81 9.77
C TYR A 162 7.05 -2.70 8.48
N ALA A 163 6.28 -3.74 8.18
CA ALA A 163 5.54 -3.81 6.92
C ALA A 163 4.49 -2.71 6.81
N THR A 164 3.76 -2.46 7.89
CA THR A 164 2.65 -1.49 7.88
C THR A 164 3.17 -0.06 7.89
N TYR A 165 4.24 0.22 8.64
CA TYR A 165 4.93 1.51 8.53
C TYR A 165 5.28 1.84 7.07
N LEU A 166 5.88 0.90 6.37
CA LEU A 166 6.27 1.10 4.96
C LEU A 166 5.07 1.21 4.03
N SER A 167 4.04 0.40 4.23
CA SER A 167 2.81 0.47 3.43
C SER A 167 2.16 1.85 3.54
N GLU A 168 2.08 2.42 4.74
CA GLU A 168 1.49 3.73 4.97
C GLU A 168 2.35 4.85 4.35
N LYS A 169 3.67 4.78 4.50
CA LYS A 169 4.57 5.77 3.90
C LYS A 169 4.62 5.69 2.38
N ILE A 170 4.57 4.50 1.80
CA ILE A 170 4.42 4.33 0.36
C ILE A 170 3.09 4.92 -0.12
N GLY A 171 2.00 4.65 0.58
CA GLY A 171 0.68 5.22 0.30
C GLY A 171 0.73 6.74 0.26
N TYR A 172 1.34 7.36 1.26
CA TYR A 172 1.55 8.81 1.27
C TYR A 172 2.23 9.31 -0.01
N TRP A 173 3.37 8.73 -0.37
CA TRP A 173 4.13 9.19 -1.54
C TRP A 173 3.42 8.92 -2.86
N ARG A 174 2.70 7.82 -2.97
CA ARG A 174 1.88 7.52 -4.15
C ARG A 174 0.75 8.54 -4.33
N TYR A 175 -0.03 8.78 -3.30
CA TYR A 175 -1.17 9.69 -3.36
C TYR A 175 -0.73 11.14 -3.57
N ILE A 176 0.27 11.61 -2.84
CA ILE A 176 0.72 13.01 -2.98
C ILE A 176 1.39 13.27 -4.34
N THR A 177 2.10 12.29 -4.89
CA THR A 177 2.76 12.42 -6.20
C THR A 177 1.73 12.53 -7.32
N ILE A 178 0.70 11.67 -7.31
CA ILE A 178 -0.40 11.74 -8.28
C ILE A 178 -1.15 13.07 -8.13
N TYR A 179 -1.48 13.48 -6.92
CA TYR A 179 -2.18 14.72 -6.64
C TYR A 179 -1.43 15.93 -7.20
N ARG A 180 -0.15 16.07 -6.84
CA ARG A 180 0.69 17.19 -7.30
C ARG A 180 0.85 17.24 -8.81
N TYR A 181 0.98 16.08 -9.43
CA TYR A 181 1.07 15.99 -10.89
C TYR A 181 -0.22 16.47 -11.57
N LEU A 182 -1.37 16.02 -11.09
CA LEU A 182 -2.66 16.37 -11.67
C LEU A 182 -3.07 17.81 -11.38
N GLU A 183 -2.62 18.40 -10.28
CA GLU A 183 -2.80 19.84 -10.02
C GLU A 183 -2.02 20.70 -11.03
N LYS A 184 -0.85 20.25 -11.48
CA LYS A 184 -0.06 20.92 -12.52
C LYS A 184 -0.54 20.64 -13.93
N ASN A 185 -1.21 19.52 -14.13
CA ASN A 185 -1.67 19.04 -15.44
C ASN A 185 -3.16 18.63 -15.35
N PRO A 186 -4.06 19.61 -15.12
CA PRO A 186 -5.48 19.31 -14.83
C PRO A 186 -6.22 18.64 -15.99
N GLU A 187 -5.70 18.72 -17.22
CA GLU A 187 -6.25 18.03 -18.40
C GLU A 187 -6.22 16.51 -18.27
N PHE A 188 -5.33 15.97 -17.45
CA PHE A 188 -5.23 14.53 -17.19
C PHE A 188 -6.09 14.06 -16.00
N ARG A 189 -6.68 14.98 -15.25
CA ARG A 189 -7.59 14.61 -14.17
C ARG A 189 -8.98 14.27 -14.73
N ILE A 190 -9.09 13.10 -15.33
CA ILE A 190 -10.30 12.64 -16.02
C ILE A 190 -11.37 12.06 -15.09
N TYR A 191 -11.06 11.91 -13.81
CA TYR A 191 -11.97 11.41 -12.78
C TYR A 191 -11.74 12.17 -11.46
N PRO A 192 -12.80 12.59 -10.75
CA PRO A 192 -12.65 13.52 -9.63
C PRO A 192 -12.05 12.92 -8.36
N ILE A 193 -11.90 11.60 -8.25
CA ILE A 193 -11.35 10.95 -7.04
C ILE A 193 -9.94 11.45 -6.69
N PHE A 194 -9.14 11.78 -7.69
CA PHE A 194 -7.76 12.23 -7.47
C PHE A 194 -7.66 13.56 -6.73
N ARG A 195 -8.72 14.36 -6.76
CA ARG A 195 -8.79 15.62 -6.00
C ARG A 195 -8.76 15.40 -4.50
N PHE A 196 -9.18 14.22 -4.04
CA PHE A 196 -9.23 13.86 -2.62
C PHE A 196 -7.90 13.29 -2.11
N PHE A 197 -6.93 13.09 -2.96
CA PHE A 197 -5.66 12.46 -2.61
C PHE A 197 -4.80 13.30 -1.66
N GLU A 198 -4.94 14.62 -1.62
CA GLU A 198 -4.25 15.46 -0.63
C GLU A 198 -4.69 15.11 0.79
N SER A 199 -5.98 15.09 1.05
CA SER A 199 -6.53 14.71 2.36
C SER A 199 -6.24 13.24 2.69
N TRP A 200 -6.27 12.40 1.66
CA TRP A 200 -5.95 10.98 1.78
C TRP A 200 -4.52 10.75 2.25
N CYS A 201 -3.57 11.43 1.62
CA CYS A 201 -2.16 11.27 1.99
C CYS A 201 -1.85 11.83 3.39
N GLN A 202 -2.63 12.80 3.90
CA GLN A 202 -2.51 13.25 5.28
C GLN A 202 -2.86 12.14 6.26
N ASP A 203 -3.92 11.37 6.00
CA ASP A 203 -4.27 10.20 6.81
C ASP A 203 -3.16 9.14 6.76
N GLU A 204 -2.68 8.80 5.56
CA GLU A 204 -1.60 7.83 5.37
C GLU A 204 -0.33 8.24 6.12
N ASN A 205 0.03 9.51 6.07
CA ASN A 205 1.21 10.02 6.79
C ASN A 205 1.06 9.90 8.31
N ARG A 206 -0.13 10.22 8.84
CA ARG A 206 -0.41 10.11 10.28
C ARG A 206 -0.37 8.64 10.74
N HIS A 207 -0.92 7.73 9.93
CA HIS A 207 -0.81 6.29 10.20
C HIS A 207 0.65 5.85 10.25
N GLY A 208 1.45 6.25 9.26
CA GLY A 208 2.87 5.94 9.23
C GLY A 208 3.63 6.52 10.42
N ASP A 209 3.32 7.74 10.84
CA ASP A 209 3.92 8.38 12.01
C ASP A 209 3.56 7.65 13.31
N PHE A 210 2.35 7.12 13.41
CA PHE A 210 1.94 6.31 14.55
C PHE A 210 2.77 5.03 14.64
N PHE A 211 2.95 4.31 13.55
CA PHE A 211 3.84 3.13 13.52
C PHE A 211 5.29 3.48 13.79
N ALA A 212 5.77 4.62 13.29
CA ALA A 212 7.12 5.11 13.59
C ALA A 212 7.30 5.37 15.09
N ALA A 213 6.32 5.97 15.73
CA ALA A 213 6.34 6.23 17.16
C ALA A 213 6.35 4.93 17.99
N ILE A 214 5.60 3.92 17.56
CA ILE A 214 5.63 2.59 18.19
C ILE A 214 7.01 1.94 18.01
N LEU A 215 7.57 1.98 16.81
CA LEU A 215 8.91 1.42 16.54
C LEU A 215 9.98 2.11 17.38
N LYS A 216 9.93 3.42 17.54
CA LYS A 216 10.86 4.16 18.41
C LYS A 216 10.74 3.75 19.88
N SER A 217 9.57 3.30 20.33
CA SER A 217 9.39 2.76 21.67
C SER A 217 10.01 1.37 21.85
N GLN A 218 10.45 0.74 20.76
CA GLN A 218 11.06 -0.59 20.70
C GLN A 218 12.48 -0.49 20.12
N PRO A 219 13.47 0.06 20.85
CA PRO A 219 14.82 0.33 20.29
C PRO A 219 15.50 -0.88 19.68
N PHE A 220 15.23 -2.08 20.21
CA PHE A 220 15.79 -3.33 19.68
C PHE A 220 15.33 -3.64 18.24
N LEU A 221 14.24 -3.02 17.75
CA LEU A 221 13.79 -3.16 16.38
C LEU A 221 14.48 -2.19 15.41
N LEU A 222 15.19 -1.21 15.94
CA LEU A 222 15.86 -0.15 15.16
C LEU A 222 17.39 -0.17 15.30
N LYS A 223 17.95 -1.12 16.05
CA LYS A 223 19.40 -1.25 16.31
C LYS A 223 19.90 -2.67 16.09
N GLY A 224 21.15 -2.79 15.70
CA GLY A 224 21.84 -4.06 15.56
C GLY A 224 21.64 -4.72 14.20
N TRP A 225 22.43 -5.76 13.94
CA TRP A 225 22.49 -6.42 12.65
C TRP A 225 21.18 -7.12 12.23
N LYS A 226 20.44 -7.66 13.20
CA LYS A 226 19.14 -8.31 12.94
C LYS A 226 18.11 -7.31 12.46
N SER A 227 18.03 -6.14 13.11
CA SER A 227 17.15 -5.07 12.71
C SER A 227 17.51 -4.54 11.33
N LYS A 228 18.79 -4.36 11.03
CA LYS A 228 19.27 -3.97 9.71
C LYS A 228 18.85 -4.96 8.63
N LEU A 229 18.96 -6.25 8.92
CA LEU A 229 18.54 -7.32 8.01
C LEU A 229 17.03 -7.25 7.72
N TRP A 230 16.19 -7.10 8.74
CA TRP A 230 14.74 -7.03 8.60
C TRP A 230 14.29 -5.74 7.90
N CYS A 231 14.86 -4.60 8.25
CA CYS A 231 14.54 -3.34 7.56
C CYS A 231 14.86 -3.42 6.06
N ARG A 232 16.01 -3.96 5.72
CA ARG A 232 16.43 -4.19 4.34
C ARG A 232 15.48 -5.15 3.61
N PHE A 233 15.10 -6.24 4.24
CA PHE A 233 14.16 -7.22 3.69
C PHE A 233 12.81 -6.58 3.39
N PHE A 234 12.24 -5.84 4.33
CA PHE A 234 10.92 -5.23 4.15
C PHE A 234 10.93 -4.10 3.11
N LEU A 235 11.97 -3.27 3.09
CA LEU A 235 12.13 -2.26 2.03
C LEU A 235 12.15 -2.91 0.64
N LEU A 236 12.95 -3.94 0.46
CA LEU A 236 13.00 -4.67 -0.81
C LEU A 236 11.65 -5.31 -1.16
N SER A 237 11.02 -5.99 -0.22
CA SER A 237 9.75 -6.66 -0.45
C SER A 237 8.67 -5.71 -0.93
N VAL A 238 8.51 -4.56 -0.27
CA VAL A 238 7.47 -3.59 -0.64
C VAL A 238 7.79 -2.91 -1.98
N PHE A 239 9.05 -2.61 -2.26
CA PHE A 239 9.44 -1.98 -3.52
C PHE A 239 9.32 -2.92 -4.71
N ILE A 240 9.74 -4.17 -4.55
CA ILE A 240 9.58 -5.19 -5.61
C ILE A 240 8.10 -5.41 -5.89
N THR A 241 7.29 -5.62 -4.87
CA THR A 241 5.84 -5.84 -5.02
C THR A 241 5.17 -4.68 -5.75
N MET A 242 5.44 -3.45 -5.32
CA MET A 242 4.89 -2.25 -5.95
C MET A 242 5.33 -2.14 -7.42
N TYR A 243 6.60 -2.32 -7.70
CA TYR A 243 7.15 -2.18 -9.04
C TYR A 243 6.57 -3.21 -10.01
N LEU A 244 6.45 -4.46 -9.58
CA LEU A 244 5.84 -5.51 -10.39
C LEU A 244 4.35 -5.24 -10.65
N ASN A 245 3.61 -4.79 -9.63
CA ASN A 245 2.20 -4.42 -9.75
C ASN A 245 1.99 -3.28 -10.75
N ASP A 246 2.72 -2.19 -10.59
CA ASP A 246 2.55 -1.01 -11.43
C ASP A 246 3.02 -1.24 -12.87
N SER A 247 4.00 -2.11 -13.09
CA SER A 247 4.44 -2.51 -14.43
C SER A 247 3.34 -3.21 -15.23
N GLN A 248 2.41 -3.89 -14.56
CA GLN A 248 1.25 -4.51 -15.19
C GLN A 248 0.15 -3.50 -15.55
N ARG A 249 0.24 -2.27 -15.04
CA ARG A 249 -0.81 -1.23 -15.15
C ARG A 249 -0.33 0.03 -15.83
N LYS A 250 0.62 -0.10 -16.74
CA LYS A 250 1.18 1.03 -17.50
C LYS A 250 0.09 1.85 -18.20
N ASP A 251 -0.93 1.18 -18.74
CA ASP A 251 -2.03 1.83 -19.46
C ASP A 251 -2.89 2.70 -18.53
N PHE A 252 -3.12 2.27 -17.29
CA PHE A 252 -3.82 3.09 -16.31
C PHE A 252 -3.06 4.38 -16.03
N TYR A 253 -1.76 4.29 -15.72
CA TYR A 253 -0.95 5.47 -15.46
C TYR A 253 -0.89 6.39 -16.66
N LYS A 254 -0.74 5.84 -17.86
CA LYS A 254 -0.78 6.61 -19.11
C LYS A 254 -2.10 7.36 -19.29
N SER A 255 -3.23 6.77 -18.89
CA SER A 255 -4.55 7.42 -19.00
C SER A 255 -4.68 8.68 -18.16
N ILE A 256 -3.88 8.83 -17.12
CA ILE A 256 -3.78 10.03 -16.27
C ILE A 256 -2.47 10.80 -16.50
N GLY A 257 -1.82 10.56 -17.63
CA GLY A 257 -0.65 11.33 -18.08
C GLY A 257 0.67 10.95 -17.40
N LEU A 258 0.71 9.83 -16.65
CA LEU A 258 1.90 9.38 -15.92
C LEU A 258 2.62 8.24 -16.64
N ASP A 259 3.95 8.24 -16.54
CA ASP A 259 4.78 7.08 -16.88
C ASP A 259 4.95 6.22 -15.62
N ALA A 260 4.47 4.98 -15.67
CA ALA A 260 4.46 4.07 -14.51
C ALA A 260 5.86 3.84 -13.93
N ARG A 261 6.87 3.67 -14.78
CA ARG A 261 8.24 3.43 -14.35
C ARG A 261 8.82 4.64 -13.63
N LYS A 262 8.69 5.84 -14.20
CA LYS A 262 9.16 7.08 -13.59
C LYS A 262 8.45 7.37 -12.27
N PHE A 263 7.15 7.11 -12.23
CA PHE A 263 6.34 7.24 -11.01
C PHE A 263 6.87 6.33 -9.90
N ASP A 264 7.10 5.05 -10.19
CA ASP A 264 7.60 4.09 -9.21
C ASP A 264 9.00 4.41 -8.73
N ILE A 265 9.90 4.80 -9.64
CA ILE A 265 11.25 5.23 -9.27
C ILE A 265 11.18 6.40 -8.29
N HIS A 266 10.34 7.38 -8.55
CA HIS A 266 10.16 8.54 -7.66
C HIS A 266 9.62 8.11 -6.29
N VAL A 267 8.58 7.29 -6.25
CA VAL A 267 7.98 6.80 -4.99
C VAL A 267 8.99 5.96 -4.19
N ILE A 268 9.73 5.09 -4.85
CA ILE A 268 10.78 4.28 -4.21
C ILE A 268 11.85 5.18 -3.58
N LYS A 269 12.38 6.14 -4.34
CA LYS A 269 13.41 7.05 -3.85
C LYS A 269 12.92 7.86 -2.65
N LYS A 270 11.70 8.41 -2.72
CA LYS A 270 11.11 9.21 -1.64
C LYS A 270 10.82 8.38 -0.40
N THR A 271 10.26 7.20 -0.55
CA THR A 271 9.97 6.31 0.59
C THR A 271 11.25 5.84 1.26
N ASN A 272 12.25 5.45 0.46
CA ASN A 272 13.55 5.02 0.95
C ASN A 272 14.24 6.14 1.75
N GLN A 273 14.26 7.36 1.21
CA GLN A 273 14.82 8.54 1.87
C GLN A 273 14.09 8.87 3.18
N SER A 274 12.76 8.81 3.18
CA SER A 274 11.95 9.04 4.38
C SER A 274 12.24 8.01 5.46
N SER A 275 12.43 6.74 5.07
CA SER A 275 12.74 5.65 5.99
C SER A 275 14.10 5.79 6.66
N ALA A 276 15.03 6.56 6.07
CA ALA A 276 16.34 6.84 6.66
C ALA A 276 16.27 7.55 8.02
N ARG A 277 15.15 8.22 8.30
CA ARG A 277 14.93 8.89 9.59
C ARG A 277 14.61 7.93 10.73
N LEU A 278 14.19 6.72 10.39
CA LEU A 278 13.75 5.71 11.36
C LEU A 278 14.62 4.46 11.31
N PHE A 279 14.85 3.89 10.13
CA PHE A 279 15.53 2.63 9.95
C PHE A 279 17.06 2.79 10.05
N PRO A 280 17.77 1.78 10.61
CA PRO A 280 19.22 1.80 10.71
C PRO A 280 19.94 1.55 9.39
N VAL A 281 19.23 1.09 8.37
CA VAL A 281 19.70 0.97 6.99
C VAL A 281 18.60 1.33 6.02
N ILE A 282 18.98 1.83 4.85
CA ILE A 282 18.13 1.96 3.68
C ILE A 282 18.83 1.31 2.48
N LEU A 283 18.09 1.16 1.39
CA LEU A 283 18.64 0.62 0.15
C LEU A 283 19.47 1.68 -0.59
N ASP A 284 20.52 1.25 -1.28
CA ASP A 284 21.27 2.12 -2.17
C ASP A 284 20.57 2.18 -3.54
N VAL A 285 19.54 3.01 -3.63
CA VAL A 285 18.77 3.20 -4.85
C VAL A 285 19.48 4.09 -5.89
N GLU A 286 20.59 4.71 -5.52
CA GLU A 286 21.45 5.45 -6.44
C GLU A 286 22.44 4.52 -7.16
N ASN A 287 22.64 3.31 -6.69
CA ASN A 287 23.41 2.31 -7.42
C ASN A 287 22.67 1.96 -8.72
N PRO A 288 23.30 2.12 -9.91
CA PRO A 288 22.62 1.86 -11.19
C PRO A 288 22.10 0.43 -11.32
N LEU A 289 22.70 -0.52 -10.63
CA LEU A 289 22.29 -1.93 -10.65
C LEU A 289 20.94 -2.15 -9.97
N PHE A 290 20.55 -1.29 -9.02
CA PHE A 290 19.29 -1.43 -8.30
C PHE A 290 18.09 -1.45 -9.25
N PHE A 291 17.92 -0.41 -10.03
CA PHE A 291 16.80 -0.33 -10.97
C PHE A 291 16.98 -1.26 -12.18
N GLN A 292 18.19 -1.61 -12.55
CA GLN A 292 18.43 -2.63 -13.59
C GLN A 292 17.91 -4.01 -13.17
N TYR A 293 18.21 -4.45 -11.94
CA TYR A 293 17.72 -5.72 -11.44
C TYR A 293 16.20 -5.69 -11.22
N LEU A 294 15.68 -4.58 -10.72
CA LEU A 294 14.26 -4.40 -10.50
C LEU A 294 13.47 -4.43 -11.82
N GLU A 295 13.98 -3.77 -12.86
CA GLU A 295 13.41 -3.81 -14.21
C GLU A 295 13.46 -5.21 -14.81
N SER A 296 14.54 -5.96 -14.56
CA SER A 296 14.64 -7.34 -14.98
C SER A 296 13.59 -8.23 -14.31
N CYS A 297 13.36 -8.05 -13.01
CA CYS A 297 12.26 -8.73 -12.30
C CYS A 297 10.90 -8.44 -12.95
N SER A 298 10.64 -7.17 -13.24
CA SER A 298 9.39 -6.73 -13.87
C SER A 298 9.19 -7.37 -15.25
N ARG A 299 10.22 -7.34 -16.08
CA ARG A 299 10.18 -7.91 -17.43
C ARG A 299 9.92 -9.42 -17.41
N GLU A 300 10.62 -10.14 -16.54
CA GLU A 300 10.43 -11.58 -16.39
C GLU A 300 9.03 -11.90 -15.82
N ASN A 301 8.52 -11.07 -14.93
CA ASN A 301 7.16 -11.22 -14.40
C ASN A 301 6.10 -11.02 -15.49
N LEU A 302 6.26 -10.02 -16.36
CA LEU A 302 5.34 -9.79 -17.47
C LEU A 302 5.35 -10.96 -18.47
N GLU A 303 6.53 -11.52 -18.75
CA GLU A 303 6.64 -12.71 -19.58
C GLU A 303 6.04 -13.95 -18.91
N LEU A 304 6.19 -14.10 -17.60
CA LEU A 304 5.54 -15.16 -16.81
C LEU A 304 4.02 -15.10 -16.96
N LEU A 305 3.43 -13.91 -16.88
CA LEU A 305 1.99 -13.72 -17.06
C LEU A 305 1.53 -14.06 -18.48
N LYS A 306 2.32 -13.78 -19.50
CA LYS A 306 2.01 -14.14 -20.88
C LYS A 306 1.98 -15.65 -21.10
N ILE A 307 2.80 -16.41 -20.39
CA ILE A 307 2.85 -17.88 -20.51
C ILE A 307 1.52 -18.52 -20.15
N GLU A 308 0.75 -17.94 -19.22
CA GLU A 308 -0.59 -18.44 -18.85
C GLU A 308 -1.54 -18.53 -20.05
N ASN A 309 -1.42 -17.62 -21.02
CA ASN A 309 -2.29 -17.51 -22.17
C ASN A 309 -1.70 -18.17 -23.43
N GLU A 310 -0.52 -18.79 -23.34
CA GLU A 310 0.07 -19.50 -24.48
C GLU A 310 -0.64 -20.83 -24.75
N ASP A 311 -0.83 -21.13 -26.03
CA ASP A 311 -1.40 -22.41 -26.48
C ASP A 311 -0.31 -23.49 -26.53
N ILE A 312 0.11 -23.96 -25.37
CA ILE A 312 1.09 -25.01 -25.16
C ILE A 312 0.58 -26.01 -24.12
N ASN A 313 1.14 -27.22 -24.11
CA ASN A 313 0.72 -28.22 -23.13
C ASN A 313 1.18 -27.84 -21.70
N LEU A 314 0.55 -28.51 -20.72
CA LEU A 314 0.80 -28.23 -19.30
C LEU A 314 2.27 -28.41 -18.90
N PHE A 315 2.93 -29.42 -19.43
CA PHE A 315 4.34 -29.70 -19.13
C PHE A 315 5.26 -28.55 -19.60
N GLN A 316 5.04 -28.06 -20.84
CA GLN A 316 5.77 -26.92 -21.38
C GLN A 316 5.50 -25.64 -20.58
N LYS A 317 4.24 -25.40 -20.14
CA LYS A 317 3.90 -24.27 -19.26
C LYS A 317 4.66 -24.32 -17.95
N ILE A 318 4.70 -25.49 -17.30
CA ILE A 318 5.40 -25.67 -16.03
C ILE A 318 6.90 -25.37 -16.18
N ILE A 319 7.53 -25.89 -17.24
CA ILE A 319 8.96 -25.63 -17.51
C ILE A 319 9.22 -24.15 -17.74
N LYS A 320 8.46 -23.51 -18.63
CA LYS A 320 8.64 -22.08 -18.93
C LYS A 320 8.42 -21.20 -17.73
N LYS A 321 7.35 -21.45 -16.94
CA LYS A 321 7.07 -20.70 -15.72
C LYS A 321 8.18 -20.88 -14.67
N SER A 322 8.64 -22.10 -14.48
CA SER A 322 9.72 -22.40 -13.53
C SER A 322 11.00 -21.66 -13.88
N LEU A 323 11.34 -21.58 -15.19
CA LEU A 323 12.49 -20.83 -15.66
C LEU A 323 12.35 -19.32 -15.39
N LYS A 324 11.17 -18.74 -15.66
CA LYS A 324 10.90 -17.32 -15.37
C LYS A 324 10.96 -17.02 -13.87
N ILE A 325 10.37 -17.87 -13.04
CA ILE A 325 10.44 -17.75 -11.58
C ILE A 325 11.89 -17.81 -11.12
N PHE A 326 12.70 -18.72 -11.66
CA PHE A 326 14.12 -18.79 -11.35
C PHE A 326 14.86 -17.49 -11.66
N PHE A 327 14.61 -16.88 -12.83
CA PHE A 327 15.23 -15.61 -13.19
C PHE A 327 14.78 -14.47 -12.27
N ILE A 328 13.50 -14.43 -11.90
CA ILE A 328 12.96 -13.44 -10.95
C ILE A 328 13.68 -13.59 -9.60
N LEU A 329 13.74 -14.80 -9.06
CA LEU A 329 14.41 -15.08 -7.78
C LEU A 329 15.90 -14.74 -7.82
N ASN A 330 16.58 -15.00 -8.93
CA ASN A 330 17.97 -14.64 -9.11
C ASN A 330 18.17 -13.11 -9.05
N ASN A 331 17.32 -12.33 -9.70
CA ASN A 331 17.36 -10.88 -9.64
C ASN A 331 17.01 -10.35 -8.24
N VAL A 332 16.06 -10.97 -7.56
CA VAL A 332 15.72 -10.63 -6.16
C VAL A 332 16.93 -10.86 -5.24
N LEU A 333 17.63 -11.98 -5.40
CA LEU A 333 18.85 -12.26 -4.64
C LEU A 333 19.95 -11.23 -4.95
N LYS A 334 20.13 -10.85 -6.21
CA LYS A 334 21.08 -9.80 -6.59
C LYS A 334 20.74 -8.47 -5.94
N LEU A 335 19.46 -8.10 -5.90
CA LEU A 335 18.99 -6.90 -5.18
C LEU A 335 19.31 -6.99 -3.68
N PHE A 336 19.06 -8.14 -3.08
CA PHE A 336 19.31 -8.36 -1.65
C PHE A 336 20.80 -8.28 -1.30
N PHE A 337 21.68 -8.69 -2.20
CA PHE A 337 23.14 -8.64 -1.99
C PHE A 337 23.79 -7.31 -2.38
N LEU A 338 23.07 -6.36 -2.94
CA LEU A 338 23.59 -5.00 -3.09
C LEU A 338 23.87 -4.40 -1.70
N GLU A 339 25.00 -3.75 -1.55
CA GLU A 339 25.38 -3.14 -0.28
C GLU A 339 24.38 -2.05 0.11
N PRO A 340 23.80 -2.09 1.32
CA PRO A 340 22.89 -1.05 1.78
C PRO A 340 23.62 0.18 2.27
N VAL A 341 22.88 1.28 2.45
CA VAL A 341 23.37 2.51 3.08
C VAL A 341 23.09 2.45 4.57
N ASN A 342 24.13 2.54 5.39
CA ASN A 342 24.00 2.60 6.84
C ASN A 342 23.53 4.00 7.26
N THR A 343 22.40 4.04 7.96
CA THR A 343 21.80 5.28 8.49
C THR A 343 21.78 5.30 10.01
N GLU A 344 22.35 4.27 10.65
CA GLU A 344 22.44 4.20 12.11
C GLU A 344 23.19 5.43 12.63
N LYS A 345 22.44 6.27 13.34
CA LYS A 345 22.99 7.42 14.04
C LYS A 345 23.31 6.97 15.46
N ASP A 346 24.41 7.43 15.99
CA ASP A 346 24.70 7.29 17.41
C ASP A 346 23.67 8.11 18.18
N TRP A 347 22.54 7.51 18.47
CA TRP A 347 21.47 8.15 19.26
C TRP A 347 21.93 8.52 20.66
N GLU A 348 23.09 8.02 21.11
CA GLU A 348 23.72 8.35 22.38
C GLU A 348 24.26 9.80 22.45
N VAL A 349 24.33 10.50 21.32
CA VAL A 349 24.85 11.89 21.26
C VAL A 349 23.74 12.93 21.29
N ILE A 350 22.46 12.54 21.25
CA ILE A 350 21.33 13.47 21.12
C ILE A 350 20.52 13.62 22.42
N PHE A 351 20.89 12.86 23.47
CA PHE A 351 20.23 12.97 24.79
C PHE A 351 21.20 13.39 25.87
#